data_4feb2703d42355a377e5f5375c7bb258
#
_entry.id   4feb2703d42355a377e5f5375c7bb258
#
_cell.length_a   1.000
_cell.length_b   1.000
_cell.length_c   1.000
_cell.angle_alpha   90.00
_cell.angle_beta   90.00
_cell.angle_gamma   90.00
#
_symmetry.space_group_name_H-M   'P 1'
#
loop_
_entity.id
_entity.type
_entity.pdbx_description
1 polymer ?
#
loop_
_entity_poly.entity_id
_entity_poly.type
_entity_poly.pdbx_seq_one_letter_code
_entity_poly.pdbx_strand_id
1 'polypeptide(L)'
;MRGGQKTLYVEYNTLGFLKTRGVKGVETSKQVNKEQSSPSTLTIRPHSPLWHLDFGEIWRYRDLIGLFVRRNIVVEYKQTILGPLWYLIQPILTVLMNMLVFGGIAKMSTDGIPQSLFYMAGNICWFYFSDCLKQSSNTFLANQHMFGKVYFPRLVVPIAVVISNLLRFLIQFGLFVILYLWFFFRGADVTVTWALALVPLLVVMIAGLGLGFGILVSSLTTKYRDLAILFTFIVQLWMYGTPIVYPLSMVQEGPLRLLIQANPMTAIVETFRFATLGQGYFTWAALGYSFAFMLVLLLFSVVIFNKVERTFMDTI
;
A
#
# COMPACT_ATOMS: atom_id res chain seq x y z
N MET A 1 -30.79 -29.23 -23.76
CA MET A 1 -30.18 -30.18 -22.81
C MET A 1 -29.97 -29.42 -21.50
N ARG A 2 -30.76 -29.73 -20.48
CA ARG A 2 -30.74 -29.10 -19.18
C ARG A 2 -29.62 -29.76 -18.32
N GLY A 3 -28.54 -29.05 -18.03
CA GLY A 3 -27.52 -29.48 -17.11
C GLY A 3 -27.98 -29.32 -15.67
N GLY A 4 -28.18 -30.43 -14.97
CA GLY A 4 -28.61 -30.45 -13.57
C GLY A 4 -27.52 -29.89 -12.64
N GLN A 5 -27.89 -28.92 -11.86
CA GLN A 5 -27.09 -28.40 -10.75
C GLN A 5 -27.08 -29.46 -9.64
N LYS A 6 -25.89 -30.02 -9.37
CA LYS A 6 -25.66 -30.84 -8.17
C LYS A 6 -25.33 -29.92 -7.00
N THR A 7 -26.30 -29.74 -6.11
CA THR A 7 -26.13 -29.05 -4.83
C THR A 7 -25.60 -30.10 -3.83
N LEU A 8 -24.35 -29.96 -3.43
CA LEU A 8 -23.75 -30.76 -2.35
C LEU A 8 -24.03 -30.05 -1.02
N TYR A 9 -24.84 -30.67 -0.18
CA TYR A 9 -25.06 -30.25 1.21
C TYR A 9 -24.01 -30.94 2.08
N VAL A 10 -23.16 -30.18 2.76
CA VAL A 10 -22.27 -30.68 3.80
C VAL A 10 -22.79 -30.15 5.13
N GLU A 11 -23.36 -31.05 5.91
CA GLU A 11 -23.81 -30.76 7.29
C GLU A 11 -22.62 -30.93 8.24
N TYR A 12 -22.16 -29.85 8.83
CA TYR A 12 -21.18 -29.89 9.92
C TYR A 12 -21.89 -29.94 11.26
N ASN A 13 -21.89 -31.10 11.88
CA ASN A 13 -22.24 -31.24 13.31
C ASN A 13 -21.02 -30.90 14.15
N THR A 14 -21.06 -29.76 14.86
CA THR A 14 -20.10 -29.43 15.89
C THR A 14 -20.37 -30.26 17.15
N LEU A 15 -19.79 -31.44 17.23
CA LEU A 15 -19.38 -32.12 18.46
C LEU A 15 -18.75 -33.48 18.06
N GLY A 16 -17.46 -33.46 17.78
CA GLY A 16 -16.68 -34.69 17.66
C GLY A 16 -16.26 -35.20 19.02
N PHE A 17 -16.87 -36.26 19.46
CA PHE A 17 -16.13 -37.35 20.14
C PHE A 17 -16.96 -38.62 20.12
N LEU A 18 -16.44 -39.63 19.46
CA LEU A 18 -16.90 -41.02 19.50
C LEU A 18 -16.78 -41.58 20.91
N LYS A 19 -17.89 -42.08 21.46
CA LYS A 19 -17.84 -43.23 22.36
C LYS A 19 -19.16 -43.98 22.31
N THR A 20 -19.15 -45.07 21.59
CA THR A 20 -20.14 -46.14 21.68
C THR A 20 -20.08 -46.78 23.06
N ARG A 21 -21.17 -46.74 23.81
CA ARG A 21 -21.59 -47.79 24.75
C ARG A 21 -23.06 -47.62 25.09
N GLY A 22 -23.82 -48.63 24.78
CA GLY A 22 -25.24 -48.63 25.08
C GLY A 22 -25.51 -48.82 26.59
N VAL A 23 -26.54 -48.16 27.08
CA VAL A 23 -27.34 -48.55 28.21
C VAL A 23 -28.74 -47.95 28.01
N LYS A 24 -29.73 -48.85 28.25
CA LYS A 24 -31.18 -48.61 28.16
C LYS A 24 -31.67 -47.62 29.22
N GLY A 25 -32.63 -46.81 28.81
CA GLY A 25 -33.81 -46.36 29.59
C GLY A 25 -33.55 -45.34 30.68
N VAL A 26 -34.09 -44.13 30.47
CA VAL A 26 -35.05 -43.46 31.39
C VAL A 26 -35.55 -42.20 30.65
N GLU A 27 -36.84 -42.11 30.44
CA GLU A 27 -37.57 -40.91 29.99
C GLU A 27 -37.52 -39.86 31.13
N THR A 28 -37.08 -38.69 30.82
CA THR A 28 -37.44 -37.48 31.54
C THR A 28 -37.45 -36.29 30.60
N SER A 29 -38.67 -35.86 30.26
CA SER A 29 -38.96 -34.64 29.51
C SER A 29 -38.44 -33.42 30.25
N LYS A 30 -37.38 -32.77 29.68
CA LYS A 30 -37.09 -31.36 29.91
C LYS A 30 -37.05 -30.67 28.56
N GLN A 31 -38.06 -29.83 28.34
CA GLN A 31 -38.09 -28.86 27.24
C GLN A 31 -36.85 -27.97 27.37
N VAL A 32 -35.85 -28.20 26.54
CA VAL A 32 -34.74 -27.26 26.30
C VAL A 32 -35.21 -26.36 25.19
N ASN A 33 -35.39 -25.09 25.51
CA ASN A 33 -35.57 -24.01 24.55
C ASN A 33 -34.53 -24.12 23.43
N LYS A 34 -34.99 -24.55 22.26
CA LYS A 34 -34.23 -24.43 21.00
C LYS A 34 -34.25 -22.96 20.63
N GLU A 35 -33.25 -22.20 21.07
CA GLU A 35 -32.83 -21.03 20.30
C GLU A 35 -32.43 -21.54 18.92
N GLN A 36 -33.25 -21.19 17.95
CA GLN A 36 -33.03 -21.46 16.53
C GLN A 36 -31.78 -20.68 16.09
N SER A 37 -30.60 -21.28 16.23
CA SER A 37 -29.45 -20.88 15.45
C SER A 37 -29.79 -21.24 13.99
N SER A 38 -30.19 -20.24 13.22
CA SER A 38 -30.32 -20.37 11.77
C SER A 38 -29.02 -20.97 11.21
N PRO A 39 -29.08 -22.06 10.43
CA PRO A 39 -27.88 -22.61 9.83
C PRO A 39 -27.25 -21.54 8.92
N SER A 40 -26.03 -21.16 9.21
CA SER A 40 -25.26 -20.28 8.33
C SER A 40 -24.95 -21.05 7.04
N THR A 41 -25.81 -20.88 6.06
CA THR A 41 -25.62 -21.47 4.74
C THR A 41 -24.46 -20.77 4.05
N LEU A 42 -23.30 -21.42 4.01
CA LEU A 42 -22.16 -20.99 3.19
C LEU A 42 -22.49 -21.33 1.73
N THR A 43 -22.96 -20.36 0.98
CA THR A 43 -23.23 -20.55 -0.46
C THR A 43 -21.91 -20.34 -1.23
N ILE A 44 -21.26 -21.43 -1.59
CA ILE A 44 -20.09 -21.37 -2.50
C ILE A 44 -20.62 -21.18 -3.92
N ARG A 45 -20.50 -19.97 -4.45
CA ARG A 45 -20.83 -19.67 -5.86
C ARG A 45 -19.58 -19.85 -6.70
N PRO A 46 -19.55 -20.75 -7.68
CA PRO A 46 -18.47 -20.79 -8.67
C PRO A 46 -18.65 -19.60 -9.62
N HIS A 47 -17.62 -18.80 -9.81
CA HIS A 47 -17.50 -17.68 -10.74
C HIS A 47 -18.11 -16.34 -10.30
N SER A 48 -17.35 -15.56 -9.55
CA SER A 48 -17.48 -14.11 -9.59
C SER A 48 -16.88 -13.59 -10.92
N PRO A 49 -17.50 -12.61 -11.62
CA PRO A 49 -16.90 -12.01 -12.81
C PRO A 49 -15.56 -11.37 -12.48
N LEU A 50 -14.62 -11.31 -13.45
CA LEU A 50 -13.24 -10.80 -13.28
C LEU A 50 -13.20 -9.34 -12.77
N TRP A 51 -14.28 -8.59 -12.97
CA TRP A 51 -14.47 -7.19 -12.60
C TRP A 51 -15.05 -6.99 -11.19
N HIS A 52 -15.39 -8.07 -10.46
CA HIS A 52 -16.01 -7.94 -9.15
C HIS A 52 -14.92 -7.62 -8.10
N LEU A 53 -14.80 -6.34 -7.82
CA LEU A 53 -14.24 -5.84 -6.58
C LEU A 53 -15.38 -5.86 -5.55
N ASP A 54 -15.44 -6.89 -4.75
CA ASP A 54 -16.39 -6.92 -3.64
C ASP A 54 -15.80 -6.16 -2.44
N PHE A 55 -15.94 -4.81 -2.49
CA PHE A 55 -15.53 -3.96 -1.36
C PHE A 55 -16.23 -4.36 -0.06
N GLY A 56 -17.44 -4.91 -0.16
CA GLY A 56 -18.17 -5.44 1.00
C GLY A 56 -17.48 -6.66 1.61
N GLU A 57 -16.94 -7.54 0.75
CA GLU A 57 -16.16 -8.68 1.20
C GLU A 57 -14.86 -8.22 1.88
N ILE A 58 -14.10 -7.32 1.27
CA ILE A 58 -12.87 -6.76 1.87
C ILE A 58 -13.18 -6.10 3.22
N TRP A 59 -14.29 -5.35 3.32
CA TRP A 59 -14.70 -4.71 4.57
C TRP A 59 -15.10 -5.73 5.66
N ARG A 60 -15.65 -6.87 5.28
CA ARG A 60 -15.94 -7.98 6.21
C ARG A 60 -14.66 -8.53 6.85
N TYR A 61 -13.54 -8.51 6.11
CA TYR A 61 -12.23 -8.97 6.59
C TYR A 61 -11.37 -7.87 7.22
N ARG A 62 -11.96 -6.73 7.64
CA ARG A 62 -11.22 -5.61 8.28
C ARG A 62 -10.43 -6.04 9.53
N ASP A 63 -10.96 -6.99 10.30
CA ASP A 63 -10.28 -7.50 11.51
C ASP A 63 -9.03 -8.29 11.12
N LEU A 64 -9.08 -9.03 10.01
CA LEU A 64 -7.94 -9.72 9.43
C LEU A 64 -6.90 -8.72 8.89
N ILE A 65 -7.34 -7.62 8.25
CA ILE A 65 -6.45 -6.52 7.83
C ILE A 65 -5.72 -5.97 9.07
N GLY A 66 -6.43 -5.67 10.15
CA GLY A 66 -5.83 -5.19 11.40
C GLY A 66 -4.81 -6.16 12.00
N LEU A 67 -5.09 -7.46 11.92
CA LEU A 67 -4.18 -8.50 12.39
C LEU A 67 -2.90 -8.56 11.54
N PHE A 68 -3.01 -8.46 10.21
CA PHE A 68 -1.85 -8.38 9.32
C PHE A 68 -1.04 -7.10 9.52
N VAL A 69 -1.70 -5.95 9.69
CA VAL A 69 -1.03 -4.68 10.01
C VAL A 69 -0.21 -4.82 11.29
N ARG A 70 -0.82 -5.34 12.37
CA ARG A 70 -0.12 -5.59 13.62
C ARG A 70 1.05 -6.56 13.44
N ARG A 71 0.85 -7.66 12.71
CA ARG A 71 1.92 -8.62 12.40
C ARG A 71 3.08 -7.95 11.68
N ASN A 72 2.81 -7.19 10.63
CA ASN A 72 3.84 -6.53 9.83
C ASN A 72 4.67 -5.56 10.68
N ILE A 73 3.98 -4.73 11.50
CA ILE A 73 4.63 -3.80 12.41
C ILE A 73 5.50 -4.54 13.43
N VAL A 74 4.95 -5.58 14.08
CA VAL A 74 5.68 -6.32 15.13
C VAL A 74 6.90 -7.06 14.57
N VAL A 75 6.79 -7.66 13.37
CA VAL A 75 7.90 -8.39 12.74
C VAL A 75 9.08 -7.46 12.44
N GLU A 76 8.83 -6.23 12.00
CA GLU A 76 9.90 -5.27 11.71
C GLU A 76 10.67 -4.84 12.97
N TYR A 77 10.02 -4.85 14.16
CA TYR A 77 10.66 -4.40 15.41
C TYR A 77 11.27 -5.53 16.23
N LYS A 78 10.69 -6.74 16.16
CA LYS A 78 10.89 -7.79 17.18
C LYS A 78 12.30 -8.39 17.23
N GLN A 79 13.16 -8.14 16.26
CA GLN A 79 14.52 -8.72 16.22
C GLN A 79 15.60 -7.70 15.82
N THR A 80 15.33 -6.41 16.05
CA THR A 80 16.27 -5.34 15.69
C THR A 80 16.74 -4.60 16.93
N ILE A 81 18.06 -4.29 16.99
CA ILE A 81 18.68 -3.56 18.10
C ILE A 81 18.13 -2.13 18.20
N LEU A 82 17.93 -1.46 17.08
CA LEU A 82 17.46 -0.07 17.02
C LEU A 82 15.94 0.04 16.86
N GLY A 83 15.24 -1.07 16.57
CA GLY A 83 13.78 -1.10 16.45
C GLY A 83 13.20 0.01 15.56
N PRO A 84 12.21 0.77 16.08
CA PRO A 84 11.57 1.87 15.34
C PRO A 84 12.51 3.01 14.95
N LEU A 85 13.68 3.15 15.59
CA LEU A 85 14.65 4.21 15.27
C LEU A 85 15.16 4.14 13.82
N TRP A 86 15.12 2.96 13.19
CA TRP A 86 15.48 2.83 11.78
C TRP A 86 14.59 3.68 10.87
N TYR A 87 13.33 3.91 11.26
CA TYR A 87 12.41 4.76 10.48
C TYR A 87 12.80 6.24 10.49
N LEU A 88 13.61 6.65 11.47
CA LEU A 88 14.16 8.01 11.57
C LEU A 88 15.58 8.09 11.00
N ILE A 89 16.43 7.11 11.31
CA ILE A 89 17.84 7.10 10.91
C ILE A 89 17.97 7.06 9.38
N GLN A 90 17.23 6.19 8.72
CA GLN A 90 17.32 6.03 7.26
C GLN A 90 16.94 7.31 6.50
N PRO A 91 15.81 8.00 6.76
CA PRO A 91 15.51 9.28 6.13
C PRO A 91 16.54 10.36 6.43
N ILE A 92 17.01 10.45 7.68
CA ILE A 92 18.03 11.46 8.08
C ILE A 92 19.30 11.25 7.25
N LEU A 93 19.83 10.04 7.20
CA LEU A 93 21.03 9.73 6.42
C LEU A 93 20.82 10.01 4.93
N THR A 94 19.67 9.65 4.38
CA THR A 94 19.36 9.93 2.96
C THR A 94 19.31 11.43 2.69
N VAL A 95 18.67 12.21 3.56
CA VAL A 95 18.62 13.68 3.43
C VAL A 95 20.01 14.27 3.54
N LEU A 96 20.83 13.84 4.49
CA LEU A 96 22.21 14.29 4.63
C LEU A 96 23.04 13.98 3.38
N MET A 97 22.90 12.78 2.81
CA MET A 97 23.58 12.42 1.56
C MET A 97 23.07 13.25 0.38
N ASN A 98 21.78 13.50 0.28
CA ASN A 98 21.22 14.36 -0.77
C ASN A 98 21.72 15.80 -0.64
N MET A 99 21.80 16.34 0.59
CA MET A 99 22.37 17.66 0.85
C MET A 99 23.84 17.74 0.43
N LEU A 100 24.64 16.72 0.76
CA LEU A 100 26.04 16.68 0.41
C LEU A 100 26.24 16.57 -1.10
N VAL A 101 25.55 15.65 -1.76
CA VAL A 101 25.77 15.38 -3.20
C VAL A 101 25.10 16.46 -4.06
N PHE A 102 23.81 16.70 -3.88
CA PHE A 102 23.05 17.61 -4.76
C PHE A 102 23.15 19.07 -4.31
N GLY A 103 23.17 19.32 -3.00
CA GLY A 103 23.33 20.67 -2.46
C GLY A 103 24.79 21.15 -2.44
N GLY A 104 25.71 20.31 -1.97
CA GLY A 104 27.11 20.68 -1.80
C GLY A 104 27.93 20.55 -3.09
N ILE A 105 27.96 19.36 -3.70
CA ILE A 105 28.80 19.07 -4.88
C ILE A 105 28.15 19.60 -6.16
N ALA A 106 26.91 19.20 -6.43
CA ALA A 106 26.21 19.59 -7.66
C ALA A 106 25.62 21.02 -7.60
N LYS A 107 25.58 21.65 -6.41
CA LYS A 107 25.08 23.01 -6.18
C LYS A 107 23.69 23.25 -6.80
N MET A 108 22.81 22.26 -6.73
CA MET A 108 21.44 22.36 -7.25
C MET A 108 20.65 23.35 -6.41
N SER A 109 19.86 24.20 -7.08
CA SER A 109 18.91 25.09 -6.41
C SER A 109 17.81 24.31 -5.69
N THR A 110 17.33 24.87 -4.61
CA THR A 110 16.16 24.38 -3.87
C THR A 110 15.04 25.43 -3.81
N ASP A 111 15.04 26.36 -4.81
CA ASP A 111 14.06 27.45 -4.93
C ASP A 111 13.92 28.31 -3.67
N GLY A 112 15.04 28.53 -2.95
CA GLY A 112 15.07 29.34 -1.70
C GLY A 112 14.65 28.59 -0.44
N ILE A 113 14.23 27.32 -0.55
CA ILE A 113 13.89 26.50 0.60
C ILE A 113 15.17 25.96 1.26
N PRO A 114 15.24 25.84 2.61
CA PRO A 114 16.32 25.14 3.28
C PRO A 114 16.47 23.71 2.72
N GLN A 115 17.69 23.35 2.30
CA GLN A 115 17.96 22.08 1.59
C GLN A 115 17.42 20.85 2.33
N SER A 116 17.56 20.81 3.66
CA SER A 116 17.08 19.71 4.47
C SER A 116 15.57 19.52 4.39
N LEU A 117 14.79 20.60 4.40
CA LEU A 117 13.33 20.57 4.26
C LEU A 117 12.93 20.15 2.84
N PHE A 118 13.62 20.70 1.82
CA PHE A 118 13.36 20.38 0.43
C PHE A 118 13.53 18.88 0.14
N TYR A 119 14.68 18.32 0.52
CA TYR A 119 14.94 16.90 0.31
C TYR A 119 14.06 16.00 1.18
N MET A 120 13.79 16.42 2.43
CA MET A 120 12.93 15.65 3.32
C MET A 120 11.52 15.52 2.77
N ALA A 121 10.92 16.62 2.29
CA ALA A 121 9.58 16.63 1.70
C ALA A 121 9.45 15.66 0.52
N GLY A 122 10.42 15.67 -0.41
CA GLY A 122 10.44 14.76 -1.55
C GLY A 122 10.65 13.29 -1.14
N ASN A 123 11.61 13.06 -0.23
CA ASN A 123 11.95 11.70 0.21
C ASN A 123 10.81 11.01 0.97
N ILE A 124 10.06 11.70 1.82
CA ILE A 124 8.92 11.12 2.56
C ILE A 124 7.88 10.57 1.59
N CYS A 125 7.49 11.36 0.58
CA CYS A 125 6.55 10.93 -0.43
C CYS A 125 7.07 9.70 -1.21
N TRP A 126 8.35 9.73 -1.57
CA TRP A 126 8.99 8.66 -2.32
C TRP A 126 9.12 7.37 -1.51
N PHE A 127 9.56 7.43 -0.27
CA PHE A 127 9.71 6.26 0.59
C PHE A 127 8.36 5.57 0.78
N TYR A 128 7.30 6.33 1.07
CA TYR A 128 5.97 5.74 1.20
C TYR A 128 5.52 5.05 -0.09
N PHE A 129 5.68 5.68 -1.25
CA PHE A 129 5.39 5.09 -2.54
C PHE A 129 6.19 3.82 -2.79
N SER A 130 7.52 3.90 -2.67
CA SER A 130 8.43 2.79 -3.00
C SER A 130 8.27 1.60 -2.08
N ASP A 131 8.02 1.85 -0.78
CA ASP A 131 7.79 0.79 0.20
C ASP A 131 6.45 0.09 -0.04
N CYS A 132 5.37 0.85 -0.30
CA CYS A 132 4.09 0.28 -0.70
C CYS A 132 4.22 -0.58 -1.96
N LEU A 133 4.92 -0.08 -2.99
CA LEU A 133 5.13 -0.80 -4.23
C LEU A 133 5.95 -2.07 -4.01
N LYS A 134 7.15 -1.97 -3.41
CA LYS A 134 8.08 -3.10 -3.23
C LYS A 134 7.48 -4.21 -2.35
N GLN A 135 6.84 -3.84 -1.24
CA GLN A 135 6.27 -4.83 -0.34
C GLN A 135 5.00 -5.47 -0.92
N SER A 136 4.15 -4.68 -1.62
CA SER A 136 2.97 -5.23 -2.31
C SER A 136 3.35 -6.12 -3.48
N SER A 137 4.47 -5.84 -4.19
CA SER A 137 4.95 -6.67 -5.28
C SER A 137 5.37 -8.07 -4.84
N ASN A 138 5.74 -8.26 -3.58
CA ASN A 138 6.12 -9.54 -3.00
C ASN A 138 4.94 -10.33 -2.40
N THR A 139 3.71 -9.85 -2.51
CA THR A 139 2.55 -10.41 -1.80
C THR A 139 2.32 -11.88 -2.09
N PHE A 140 2.34 -12.31 -3.36
CA PHE A 140 2.12 -13.72 -3.72
C PHE A 140 3.26 -14.62 -3.24
N LEU A 141 4.50 -14.23 -3.49
CA LEU A 141 5.68 -15.02 -3.12
C LEU A 141 5.84 -15.16 -1.60
N ALA A 142 5.67 -14.07 -0.86
CA ALA A 142 5.84 -14.09 0.60
C ALA A 142 4.74 -14.84 1.35
N ASN A 143 3.53 -14.93 0.78
CA ASN A 143 2.36 -15.51 1.47
C ASN A 143 1.82 -16.78 0.79
N GLN A 144 2.55 -17.39 -0.15
CA GLN A 144 2.10 -18.57 -0.90
C GLN A 144 1.66 -19.74 0.01
N HIS A 145 2.38 -19.99 1.10
CA HIS A 145 2.06 -21.07 2.05
C HIS A 145 0.75 -20.84 2.82
N MET A 146 0.31 -19.59 2.93
CA MET A 146 -0.91 -19.23 3.63
C MET A 146 -2.12 -19.26 2.68
N PHE A 147 -1.94 -18.82 1.44
CA PHE A 147 -3.01 -18.78 0.44
C PHE A 147 -3.57 -20.16 0.07
N GLY A 148 -2.77 -21.22 0.20
CA GLY A 148 -3.22 -22.60 -0.01
C GLY A 148 -3.96 -23.24 1.17
N LYS A 149 -3.91 -22.64 2.38
CA LYS A 149 -4.47 -23.25 3.59
C LYS A 149 -5.73 -22.57 4.12
N VAL A 150 -5.91 -21.28 3.84
CA VAL A 150 -7.03 -20.48 4.36
C VAL A 150 -7.64 -19.67 3.24
N TYR A 151 -8.96 -19.73 3.13
CA TYR A 151 -9.70 -18.93 2.16
C TYR A 151 -9.98 -17.52 2.72
N PHE A 152 -9.45 -16.50 2.06
CA PHE A 152 -9.78 -15.09 2.26
C PHE A 152 -9.42 -14.29 1.00
N PRO A 153 -10.02 -13.09 0.78
CA PRO A 153 -9.68 -12.25 -0.36
C PRO A 153 -8.20 -11.85 -0.32
N ARG A 154 -7.43 -12.25 -1.32
CA ARG A 154 -5.96 -12.06 -1.32
C ARG A 154 -5.54 -10.60 -1.33
N LEU A 155 -6.41 -9.69 -1.81
CA LEU A 155 -6.21 -8.25 -1.74
C LEU A 155 -6.08 -7.70 -0.31
N VAL A 156 -6.55 -8.43 0.70
CA VAL A 156 -6.41 -8.09 2.13
C VAL A 156 -4.92 -7.89 2.50
N VAL A 157 -4.03 -8.73 1.94
CA VAL A 157 -2.60 -8.67 2.27
C VAL A 157 -1.92 -7.39 1.75
N PRO A 158 -1.99 -7.03 0.45
CA PRO A 158 -1.38 -5.79 -0.04
C PRO A 158 -2.03 -4.53 0.55
N ILE A 159 -3.33 -4.56 0.87
CA ILE A 159 -3.98 -3.46 1.58
C ILE A 159 -3.38 -3.31 2.99
N ALA A 160 -3.20 -4.40 3.72
CA ALA A 160 -2.57 -4.38 5.04
C ALA A 160 -1.12 -3.86 4.99
N VAL A 161 -0.37 -4.16 3.92
CA VAL A 161 0.97 -3.63 3.67
C VAL A 161 0.95 -2.10 3.55
N VAL A 162 0.06 -1.56 2.74
CA VAL A 162 -0.09 -0.10 2.53
C VAL A 162 -0.43 0.61 3.84
N ILE A 163 -1.36 0.04 4.63
CA ILE A 163 -1.73 0.59 5.94
C ILE A 163 -0.56 0.51 6.93
N SER A 164 0.22 -0.57 6.92
CA SER A 164 1.40 -0.70 7.77
C SER A 164 2.46 0.36 7.45
N ASN A 165 2.70 0.62 6.16
CA ASN A 165 3.65 1.64 5.71
C ASN A 165 3.17 3.07 6.00
N LEU A 166 1.86 3.29 6.19
CA LEU A 166 1.33 4.59 6.62
C LEU A 166 1.88 4.99 8.00
N LEU A 167 2.07 4.03 8.93
CA LEU A 167 2.70 4.33 10.22
C LEU A 167 4.14 4.85 10.03
N ARG A 168 4.90 4.23 9.14
CA ARG A 168 6.26 4.68 8.78
C ARG A 168 6.25 6.10 8.21
N PHE A 169 5.32 6.36 7.27
CA PHE A 169 5.11 7.70 6.73
C PHE A 169 4.79 8.72 7.82
N LEU A 170 3.89 8.41 8.76
CA LEU A 170 3.51 9.30 9.86
C LEU A 170 4.69 9.64 10.77
N ILE A 171 5.56 8.67 11.08
CA ILE A 171 6.78 8.91 11.87
C ILE A 171 7.73 9.86 11.11
N GLN A 172 7.95 9.64 9.83
CA GLN A 172 8.79 10.49 8.98
C GLN A 172 8.17 11.89 8.80
N PHE A 173 6.86 11.97 8.65
CA PHE A 173 6.13 13.23 8.59
C PHE A 173 6.23 14.00 9.91
N GLY A 174 6.17 13.32 11.05
CA GLY A 174 6.43 13.93 12.37
C GLY A 174 7.83 14.53 12.46
N LEU A 175 8.86 13.81 11.98
CA LEU A 175 10.22 14.34 11.89
C LEU A 175 10.31 15.57 10.96
N PHE A 176 9.63 15.55 9.83
CA PHE A 176 9.53 16.69 8.93
C PHE A 176 8.89 17.91 9.60
N VAL A 177 7.80 17.72 10.35
CA VAL A 177 7.13 18.79 11.09
C VAL A 177 8.06 19.39 12.15
N ILE A 178 8.80 18.57 12.89
CA ILE A 178 9.79 19.05 13.87
C ILE A 178 10.87 19.90 13.18
N LEU A 179 11.39 19.42 12.05
CA LEU A 179 12.39 20.15 11.27
C LEU A 179 11.83 21.44 10.68
N TYR A 180 10.57 21.42 10.20
CA TYR A 180 9.85 22.60 9.71
C TYR A 180 9.73 23.66 10.80
N LEU A 181 9.25 23.30 11.99
CA LEU A 181 9.08 24.21 13.12
C LEU A 181 10.43 24.83 13.54
N TRP A 182 11.52 24.04 13.52
CA TRP A 182 12.84 24.55 13.83
C TRP A 182 13.29 25.66 12.87
N PHE A 183 13.12 25.45 11.54
CA PHE A 183 13.47 26.48 10.55
C PHE A 183 12.54 27.68 10.61
N PHE A 184 11.23 27.45 10.84
CA PHE A 184 10.24 28.53 11.02
C PHE A 184 10.63 29.47 12.17
N PHE A 185 10.97 28.93 13.34
CA PHE A 185 11.42 29.74 14.48
C PHE A 185 12.79 30.42 14.27
N ARG A 186 13.57 29.96 13.32
CA ARG A 186 14.81 30.62 12.92
C ARG A 186 14.64 31.72 11.86
N GLY A 187 13.41 31.98 11.43
CA GLY A 187 13.11 33.02 10.46
C GLY A 187 13.34 32.60 9.00
N ALA A 188 13.35 31.31 8.70
CA ALA A 188 13.36 30.84 7.32
C ALA A 188 12.04 31.21 6.64
N ASP A 189 12.12 31.62 5.38
CA ASP A 189 10.95 32.00 4.58
C ASP A 189 10.22 30.77 4.07
N VAL A 190 9.57 30.05 4.99
CA VAL A 190 8.76 28.86 4.72
C VAL A 190 7.32 29.15 5.14
N THR A 191 6.39 28.99 4.21
CA THR A 191 4.97 29.29 4.44
C THR A 191 4.11 28.09 4.15
N VAL A 192 3.19 27.79 5.07
CA VAL A 192 2.16 26.77 4.83
C VAL A 192 1.06 27.38 3.99
N THR A 193 0.66 26.71 2.92
CA THR A 193 -0.41 27.17 2.04
C THR A 193 -1.75 26.48 2.37
N TRP A 194 -2.85 27.01 1.82
CA TRP A 194 -4.17 26.39 1.89
C TRP A 194 -4.16 24.91 1.40
N ALA A 195 -3.23 24.58 0.51
CA ALA A 195 -3.07 23.23 -0.04
C ALA A 195 -2.67 22.18 1.01
N LEU A 196 -2.33 22.56 2.26
CA LEU A 196 -2.12 21.63 3.37
C LEU A 196 -3.35 20.70 3.58
N ALA A 197 -4.54 21.23 3.32
CA ALA A 197 -5.77 20.42 3.37
C ALA A 197 -5.79 19.27 2.34
N LEU A 198 -4.98 19.35 1.28
CA LEU A 198 -4.84 18.30 0.27
C LEU A 198 -3.87 17.17 0.70
N VAL A 199 -3.06 17.36 1.73
CA VAL A 199 -2.06 16.36 2.15
C VAL A 199 -2.69 14.98 2.41
N PRO A 200 -3.83 14.84 3.09
CA PRO A 200 -4.47 13.52 3.24
C PRO A 200 -4.85 12.89 1.90
N LEU A 201 -5.32 13.69 0.94
CA LEU A 201 -5.61 13.20 -0.42
C LEU A 201 -4.34 12.75 -1.13
N LEU A 202 -3.24 13.52 -1.01
CA LEU A 202 -1.93 13.14 -1.60
C LEU A 202 -1.44 11.81 -1.03
N VAL A 203 -1.58 11.60 0.28
CA VAL A 203 -1.21 10.33 0.93
C VAL A 203 -2.03 9.17 0.38
N VAL A 204 -3.33 9.34 0.18
CA VAL A 204 -4.20 8.33 -0.46
C VAL A 204 -3.77 8.07 -1.90
N MET A 205 -3.41 9.11 -2.66
CA MET A 205 -2.93 8.97 -4.03
C MET A 205 -1.60 8.19 -4.09
N ILE A 206 -0.65 8.50 -3.21
CA ILE A 206 0.62 7.77 -3.10
C ILE A 206 0.36 6.30 -2.76
N ALA A 207 -0.50 6.05 -1.77
CA ALA A 207 -0.92 4.71 -1.36
C ALA A 207 -1.54 3.93 -2.52
N GLY A 208 -2.45 4.55 -3.26
CA GLY A 208 -3.12 3.96 -4.41
C GLY A 208 -2.16 3.65 -5.57
N LEU A 209 -1.24 4.56 -5.89
CA LEU A 209 -0.20 4.31 -6.88
C LEU A 209 0.73 3.17 -6.47
N GLY A 210 1.22 3.18 -5.22
CA GLY A 210 2.09 2.13 -4.68
C GLY A 210 1.40 0.77 -4.65
N LEU A 211 0.12 0.73 -4.25
CA LEU A 211 -0.71 -0.48 -4.27
C LEU A 211 -0.93 -0.97 -5.70
N GLY A 212 -1.35 -0.09 -6.61
CA GLY A 212 -1.65 -0.44 -7.99
C GLY A 212 -0.44 -1.02 -8.72
N PHE A 213 0.70 -0.32 -8.71
CA PHE A 213 1.94 -0.85 -9.28
C PHE A 213 2.41 -2.11 -8.56
N GLY A 214 2.32 -2.16 -7.22
CA GLY A 214 2.73 -3.32 -6.44
C GLY A 214 1.93 -4.58 -6.80
N ILE A 215 0.61 -4.48 -6.91
CA ILE A 215 -0.27 -5.58 -7.32
C ILE A 215 0.04 -6.03 -8.76
N LEU A 216 0.23 -5.08 -9.67
CA LEU A 216 0.58 -5.36 -11.07
C LEU A 216 1.89 -6.14 -11.16
N VAL A 217 2.94 -5.65 -10.48
CA VAL A 217 4.24 -6.32 -10.42
C VAL A 217 4.13 -7.68 -9.74
N SER A 218 3.37 -7.81 -8.64
CA SER A 218 3.12 -9.08 -7.96
C SER A 218 2.54 -10.13 -8.90
N SER A 219 1.62 -9.71 -9.77
CA SER A 219 1.02 -10.58 -10.79
C SER A 219 2.02 -11.06 -11.83
N LEU A 220 2.98 -10.21 -12.22
CA LEU A 220 4.03 -10.55 -13.19
C LEU A 220 5.11 -11.45 -12.57
N THR A 221 5.52 -11.17 -11.33
CA THR A 221 6.58 -11.90 -10.62
C THR A 221 6.15 -13.29 -10.19
N THR A 222 4.85 -13.58 -10.15
CA THR A 222 4.31 -14.94 -9.93
C THR A 222 4.79 -15.90 -11.01
N LYS A 223 4.89 -15.44 -12.26
CA LYS A 223 5.36 -16.27 -13.39
C LYS A 223 6.88 -16.21 -13.57
N TYR A 224 7.49 -15.05 -13.36
CA TYR A 224 8.92 -14.80 -13.58
C TYR A 224 9.52 -14.16 -12.33
N ARG A 225 10.19 -14.95 -11.50
CA ARG A 225 10.73 -14.50 -10.19
C ARG A 225 11.87 -13.48 -10.31
N ASP A 226 12.63 -13.51 -11.39
CA ASP A 226 13.71 -12.57 -11.69
C ASP A 226 13.21 -11.14 -11.92
N LEU A 227 11.96 -10.97 -12.37
CA LEU A 227 11.34 -9.65 -12.51
C LEU A 227 11.28 -8.88 -11.17
N ALA A 228 11.23 -9.55 -10.02
CA ALA A 228 11.24 -8.89 -8.73
C ALA A 228 12.53 -8.07 -8.51
N ILE A 229 13.68 -8.60 -8.95
CA ILE A 229 14.98 -7.92 -8.89
C ILE A 229 14.98 -6.74 -9.85
N LEU A 230 14.55 -6.95 -11.09
CA LEU A 230 14.45 -5.91 -12.12
C LEU A 230 13.57 -4.74 -11.65
N PHE A 231 12.38 -5.02 -11.11
CA PHE A 231 11.48 -3.99 -10.62
C PHE A 231 12.04 -3.22 -9.42
N THR A 232 12.76 -3.88 -8.53
CA THR A 232 13.45 -3.19 -7.42
C THR A 232 14.43 -2.15 -7.96
N PHE A 233 15.19 -2.51 -9.00
CA PHE A 233 16.13 -1.62 -9.66
C PHE A 233 15.42 -0.49 -10.43
N ILE A 234 14.36 -0.81 -11.18
CA ILE A 234 13.53 0.20 -11.87
C ILE A 234 12.98 1.23 -10.89
N VAL A 235 12.43 0.82 -9.74
CA VAL A 235 11.91 1.75 -8.73
C VAL A 235 13.01 2.66 -8.20
N GLN A 236 14.24 2.15 -8.02
CA GLN A 236 15.36 2.96 -7.58
C GLN A 236 15.76 4.01 -8.63
N LEU A 237 15.79 3.65 -9.93
CA LEU A 237 16.04 4.60 -11.01
C LEU A 237 14.89 5.60 -11.18
N TRP A 238 13.66 5.17 -10.99
CA TRP A 238 12.47 6.03 -11.11
C TRP A 238 12.47 7.19 -10.11
N MET A 239 13.15 7.04 -8.97
CA MET A 239 13.37 8.13 -8.02
C MET A 239 14.00 9.36 -8.69
N TYR A 240 14.97 9.15 -9.59
CA TYR A 240 15.64 10.24 -10.31
C TYR A 240 14.80 10.82 -11.46
N GLY A 241 13.84 10.05 -11.97
CA GLY A 241 12.80 10.51 -12.90
C GLY A 241 11.64 11.25 -12.24
N THR A 242 11.70 11.42 -10.90
CA THR A 242 10.74 12.20 -10.12
C THR A 242 11.49 13.38 -9.50
N PRO A 243 10.90 14.59 -9.43
CA PRO A 243 11.59 15.79 -8.92
C PRO A 243 11.71 15.75 -7.37
N ILE A 244 12.51 14.78 -6.86
CA ILE A 244 12.77 14.60 -5.43
C ILE A 244 14.02 15.36 -5.02
N VAL A 245 15.08 15.23 -5.83
CA VAL A 245 16.39 15.82 -5.56
C VAL A 245 16.65 17.13 -6.31
N TYR A 246 15.77 17.52 -7.20
CA TYR A 246 15.77 18.77 -7.94
C TYR A 246 14.37 19.36 -8.01
N PRO A 247 14.18 20.69 -8.08
CA PRO A 247 12.88 21.29 -8.32
C PRO A 247 12.52 21.23 -9.81
N LEU A 248 11.23 21.12 -10.12
CA LEU A 248 10.75 21.08 -11.51
C LEU A 248 11.08 22.40 -12.27
N SER A 249 11.25 23.51 -11.55
CA SER A 249 11.67 24.82 -12.09
C SER A 249 13.02 24.79 -12.82
N MET A 250 13.97 23.92 -12.39
CA MET A 250 15.28 23.78 -13.04
C MET A 250 15.21 23.07 -14.40
N VAL A 251 14.16 22.32 -14.65
CA VAL A 251 14.03 21.58 -15.91
C VAL A 251 13.53 22.50 -17.00
N GLN A 252 14.36 22.73 -18.03
CA GLN A 252 13.98 23.56 -19.17
C GLN A 252 12.74 23.03 -19.88
N GLU A 253 11.96 23.91 -20.47
CA GLU A 253 10.81 23.54 -21.27
C GLU A 253 11.26 22.73 -22.49
N GLY A 254 10.68 21.52 -22.62
CA GLY A 254 11.06 20.58 -23.66
C GLY A 254 10.55 19.17 -23.39
N PRO A 255 10.95 18.21 -24.24
CA PRO A 255 10.45 16.83 -24.14
C PRO A 255 10.81 16.16 -22.81
N LEU A 256 11.95 16.52 -22.20
CA LEU A 256 12.34 16.00 -20.90
C LEU A 256 11.38 16.45 -19.77
N ARG A 257 10.99 17.74 -19.78
CA ARG A 257 10.02 18.27 -18.82
C ARG A 257 8.66 17.59 -18.95
N LEU A 258 8.20 17.36 -20.18
CA LEU A 258 6.96 16.64 -20.45
C LEU A 258 7.02 15.19 -19.93
N LEU A 259 8.15 14.51 -20.12
CA LEU A 259 8.35 13.16 -19.59
C LEU A 259 8.27 13.12 -18.05
N ILE A 260 8.92 14.08 -17.39
CA ILE A 260 8.88 14.19 -15.93
C ILE A 260 7.46 14.54 -15.43
N GLN A 261 6.74 15.41 -16.14
CA GLN A 261 5.36 15.76 -15.82
C GLN A 261 4.37 14.63 -16.10
N ALA A 262 4.65 13.75 -17.07
CA ALA A 262 3.86 12.56 -17.34
C ALA A 262 3.96 11.51 -16.21
N ASN A 263 4.98 11.60 -15.36
CA ASN A 263 5.10 10.76 -14.17
C ASN A 263 4.05 11.20 -13.11
N PRO A 264 3.09 10.34 -12.72
CA PRO A 264 2.03 10.72 -11.78
C PRO A 264 2.56 11.11 -10.39
N MET A 265 3.75 10.62 -9.99
CA MET A 265 4.37 11.02 -8.73
C MET A 265 4.88 12.45 -8.73
N THR A 266 5.19 13.03 -9.90
CA THR A 266 5.69 14.41 -10.01
C THR A 266 4.70 15.42 -9.46
N ALA A 267 3.44 15.38 -9.91
CA ALA A 267 2.42 16.30 -9.44
C ALA A 267 2.16 16.16 -7.94
N ILE A 268 2.25 14.95 -7.40
CA ILE A 268 2.03 14.69 -5.97
C ILE A 268 3.17 15.30 -5.14
N VAL A 269 4.43 15.05 -5.51
CA VAL A 269 5.60 15.59 -4.79
C VAL A 269 5.65 17.11 -4.85
N GLU A 270 5.41 17.70 -6.01
CA GLU A 270 5.39 19.16 -6.19
C GLU A 270 4.23 19.80 -5.43
N THR A 271 3.03 19.18 -5.46
CA THR A 271 1.89 19.66 -4.66
C THR A 271 2.17 19.54 -3.16
N PHE A 272 2.84 18.47 -2.71
CA PHE A 272 3.21 18.31 -1.30
C PHE A 272 4.18 19.42 -0.85
N ARG A 273 5.19 19.75 -1.67
CA ARG A 273 6.09 20.88 -1.40
C ARG A 273 5.35 22.20 -1.38
N PHE A 274 4.50 22.46 -2.37
CA PHE A 274 3.66 23.66 -2.40
C PHE A 274 2.79 23.77 -1.14
N ALA A 275 2.19 22.67 -0.72
CA ALA A 275 1.32 22.61 0.46
C ALA A 275 2.05 22.94 1.76
N THR A 276 3.26 22.38 1.93
CA THR A 276 4.00 22.40 3.19
C THR A 276 5.07 23.49 3.28
N LEU A 277 5.65 23.90 2.15
CA LEU A 277 6.81 24.81 2.11
C LEU A 277 6.52 26.12 1.34
N GLY A 278 5.35 26.23 0.72
CA GLY A 278 4.95 27.41 -0.07
C GLY A 278 5.61 27.53 -1.44
N GLN A 279 6.51 26.61 -1.78
CA GLN A 279 7.23 26.56 -3.05
C GLN A 279 6.99 25.22 -3.75
N GLY A 280 6.82 25.24 -5.07
CA GLY A 280 6.52 24.06 -5.88
C GLY A 280 5.53 24.37 -6.99
N TYR A 281 5.40 23.43 -7.92
CA TYR A 281 4.49 23.57 -9.05
C TYR A 281 3.15 22.91 -8.73
N PHE A 282 2.11 23.72 -8.53
CA PHE A 282 0.75 23.25 -8.30
C PHE A 282 -0.18 23.62 -9.45
N THR A 283 -0.86 22.65 -10.03
CA THR A 283 -2.00 22.85 -10.93
C THR A 283 -3.05 21.78 -10.71
N TRP A 284 -4.33 22.18 -10.72
CA TRP A 284 -5.44 21.23 -10.61
C TRP A 284 -5.45 20.19 -11.72
N ALA A 285 -4.99 20.57 -12.93
CA ALA A 285 -4.91 19.66 -14.06
C ALA A 285 -3.89 18.54 -13.84
N ALA A 286 -2.68 18.87 -13.32
CA ALA A 286 -1.66 17.87 -13.03
C ALA A 286 -2.07 16.93 -11.89
N LEU A 287 -2.70 17.48 -10.83
CA LEU A 287 -3.21 16.68 -9.73
C LEU A 287 -4.35 15.76 -10.19
N GLY A 288 -5.29 16.29 -10.99
CA GLY A 288 -6.39 15.53 -11.59
C GLY A 288 -5.90 14.42 -12.52
N TYR A 289 -4.86 14.68 -13.32
CA TYR A 289 -4.19 13.66 -14.13
C TYR A 289 -3.63 12.52 -13.27
N SER A 290 -2.88 12.86 -12.21
CA SER A 290 -2.30 11.84 -11.31
C SER A 290 -3.38 11.04 -10.58
N PHE A 291 -4.49 11.67 -10.19
CA PHE A 291 -5.62 11.00 -9.57
C PHE A 291 -6.32 10.05 -10.55
N ALA A 292 -6.60 10.51 -11.76
CA ALA A 292 -7.19 9.68 -12.81
C ALA A 292 -6.28 8.49 -13.17
N PHE A 293 -4.97 8.75 -13.32
CA PHE A 293 -3.98 7.70 -13.56
C PHE A 293 -3.98 6.65 -12.46
N MET A 294 -4.01 7.07 -11.18
CA MET A 294 -4.10 6.16 -10.03
C MET A 294 -5.34 5.27 -10.12
N LEU A 295 -6.52 5.85 -10.41
CA LEU A 295 -7.77 5.07 -10.51
C LEU A 295 -7.72 4.04 -11.64
N VAL A 296 -7.26 4.45 -12.83
CA VAL A 296 -7.11 3.56 -13.98
C VAL A 296 -6.10 2.44 -13.67
N LEU A 297 -4.98 2.77 -13.05
CA LEU A 297 -3.97 1.80 -12.64
C LEU A 297 -4.53 0.79 -11.63
N LEU A 298 -5.26 1.24 -10.61
CA LEU A 298 -5.88 0.36 -9.61
C LEU A 298 -6.90 -0.58 -10.26
N LEU A 299 -7.76 -0.07 -11.11
CA LEU A 299 -8.74 -0.91 -11.82
C LEU A 299 -8.04 -1.98 -12.68
N PHE A 300 -7.06 -1.57 -13.46
CA PHE A 300 -6.30 -2.47 -14.32
C PHE A 300 -5.51 -3.52 -13.53
N SER A 301 -4.84 -3.10 -12.46
CA SER A 301 -4.05 -4.00 -11.62
C SER A 301 -4.90 -5.05 -10.91
N VAL A 302 -6.10 -4.68 -10.43
CA VAL A 302 -7.03 -5.62 -9.80
C VAL A 302 -7.58 -6.64 -10.80
N VAL A 303 -7.90 -6.21 -12.02
CA VAL A 303 -8.37 -7.14 -13.06
C VAL A 303 -7.30 -8.18 -13.39
N ILE A 304 -6.04 -7.75 -13.55
CA ILE A 304 -4.91 -8.66 -13.78
C ILE A 304 -4.70 -9.58 -12.57
N PHE A 305 -4.76 -9.04 -11.36
CA PHE A 305 -4.59 -9.79 -10.13
C PHE A 305 -5.63 -10.90 -10.00
N ASN A 306 -6.91 -10.61 -10.23
CA ASN A 306 -7.99 -11.60 -10.19
C ASN A 306 -7.80 -12.68 -11.27
N LYS A 307 -7.24 -12.33 -12.44
CA LYS A 307 -6.93 -13.29 -13.49
C LYS A 307 -5.79 -14.23 -13.06
N VAL A 308 -4.71 -13.69 -12.49
CA VAL A 308 -3.55 -14.47 -12.03
C VAL A 308 -3.91 -15.31 -10.81
N GLU A 309 -4.73 -14.80 -9.91
CA GLU A 309 -5.22 -15.53 -8.74
C GLU A 309 -5.88 -16.86 -9.12
N ARG A 310 -6.70 -16.87 -10.16
CA ARG A 310 -7.36 -18.10 -10.66
C ARG A 310 -6.34 -19.10 -11.21
N THR A 311 -5.41 -18.62 -12.04
CA THR A 311 -4.38 -19.51 -12.65
C THR A 311 -3.41 -20.06 -11.60
N PHE A 312 -3.14 -19.29 -10.53
CA PHE A 312 -2.23 -19.70 -9.47
C PHE A 312 -2.77 -20.88 -8.64
N MET A 313 -4.09 -20.99 -8.49
CA MET A 313 -4.73 -22.12 -7.80
C MET A 313 -4.69 -23.42 -8.60
N ASP A 314 -4.59 -23.33 -9.93
CA ASP A 314 -4.51 -24.50 -10.80
C ASP A 314 -3.07 -25.08 -10.90
N THR A 315 -2.06 -24.34 -10.39
CA THR A 315 -0.64 -24.70 -10.52
C THR A 315 0.03 -25.14 -9.21
N ILE A 316 -0.67 -25.03 -8.07
CA ILE A 316 -0.25 -25.55 -6.76
C ILE A 316 -1.03 -26.81 -6.42
#